data_488a170fcaca8cebfe0d0ab87ba087e1
#
_entry.id   488a170fcaca8cebfe0d0ab87ba087e1
#
_cell.length_a   1.000
_cell.length_b   1.000
_cell.length_c   1.000
_cell.angle_alpha   90.00
_cell.angle_beta   90.00
_cell.angle_gamma   90.00
#
_symmetry.space_group_name_H-M   'P 1'
#
loop_
_entity.id
_entity.type
_entity.pdbx_description
1 polymer ?
#
loop_
_entity_poly.entity_id
_entity_poly.type
_entity_poly.pdbx_seq_one_letter_code
_entity_poly.pdbx_strand_id
1 'polypeptide(L)'
;MFYRLRFAVFFFLVLAAQPIISQGAQSRGAARQTNKAQVARMTRRPDTTHPTPSYIYTINNDLANNGVVALKRSADGLIAEVLGSPFSTGGKGLSGGDIDEQGAIRVHGEFVLAVNPGSNSVAVLRKQSGGKLMAVPGSPFPSGGSHPLSLTVHKNLVYVANQAAEWGNPASAPNLVGFHMDSDGRLTPIPGSRIEFPRGAGPAQVEFSPTGENVVVTSGFQGENASRIHSFRVMSDGRLHEAAGSPLAPQGASGTVGFSWSPMGDRVYVSNFRGSAITVFSVDRQSGGIRQVGGAYGDNEQAACWTAISADGRTLYVANFVSNSISVFDVGTGGKLTPLGTTKRRAGTSPDTKDIEVSKDGKHLYAVGSGKTEVAVFQIGADRMLTELSAGHSPVKISTGQNTTGLAVD
;
A
#
# COMPACT_ATOMS: atom_id res chain seq x y z
N MET A 1 -57.40 -5.33 9.84
CA MET A 1 -57.57 -4.09 9.11
C MET A 1 -56.62 -4.11 7.92
N PHE A 2 -57.16 -4.46 6.76
CA PHE A 2 -56.38 -4.77 5.56
C PHE A 2 -56.10 -3.51 4.74
N TYR A 3 -54.85 -3.26 4.36
CA TYR A 3 -54.51 -2.31 3.30
C TYR A 3 -53.97 -3.04 2.09
N ARG A 4 -54.63 -2.86 0.98
CA ARG A 4 -54.33 -3.43 -0.33
C ARG A 4 -53.26 -2.57 -1.03
N LEU A 5 -52.23 -3.24 -1.52
CA LEU A 5 -51.20 -2.66 -2.40
C LEU A 5 -51.68 -2.75 -3.86
N ARG A 6 -51.69 -1.64 -4.57
CA ARG A 6 -51.97 -1.58 -6.01
C ARG A 6 -50.64 -1.61 -6.79
N PHE A 7 -50.50 -2.58 -7.67
CA PHE A 7 -49.43 -2.61 -8.67
C PHE A 7 -49.82 -1.74 -9.86
N ALA A 8 -48.94 -0.85 -10.29
CA ALA A 8 -49.01 -0.16 -11.58
C ALA A 8 -47.94 -0.74 -12.50
N VAL A 9 -48.41 -1.32 -13.60
CA VAL A 9 -47.59 -1.86 -14.69
C VAL A 9 -47.39 -0.73 -15.70
N PHE A 10 -46.13 -0.38 -15.96
CA PHE A 10 -45.76 0.50 -17.08
C PHE A 10 -45.18 -0.32 -18.22
N PHE A 11 -45.84 -0.30 -19.36
CA PHE A 11 -45.36 -0.79 -20.65
C PHE A 11 -44.43 0.25 -21.25
N PHE A 12 -43.22 -0.16 -21.63
CA PHE A 12 -42.33 0.63 -22.50
C PHE A 12 -42.32 0.06 -23.91
N LEU A 13 -42.65 0.92 -24.85
CA LEU A 13 -42.65 0.69 -26.29
C LEU A 13 -41.20 0.71 -26.80
N VAL A 14 -40.78 -0.32 -27.51
CA VAL A 14 -39.52 -0.41 -28.22
C VAL A 14 -39.70 0.19 -29.61
N LEU A 15 -38.99 1.28 -29.92
CA LEU A 15 -38.79 1.79 -31.30
C LEU A 15 -37.47 1.31 -31.82
N ALA A 16 -37.48 0.54 -32.88
CA ALA A 16 -36.34 0.13 -33.65
C ALA A 16 -36.00 1.23 -34.69
N ALA A 17 -34.74 1.69 -34.68
CA ALA A 17 -34.20 2.52 -35.75
C ALA A 17 -33.15 1.73 -36.56
N GLN A 18 -33.39 1.68 -37.87
CA GLN A 18 -32.49 1.03 -38.85
C GLN A 18 -31.38 1.98 -39.31
N PRO A 19 -30.25 1.47 -39.80
CA PRO A 19 -29.09 2.29 -40.21
C PRO A 19 -29.22 2.80 -41.64
N ILE A 20 -28.76 4.04 -41.83
CA ILE A 20 -28.60 4.66 -43.16
C ILE A 20 -27.17 4.40 -43.65
N ILE A 21 -27.09 3.73 -44.77
CA ILE A 21 -25.85 3.56 -45.56
C ILE A 21 -25.70 4.79 -46.48
N SER A 22 -24.61 5.51 -46.44
CA SER A 22 -24.24 6.45 -47.48
C SER A 22 -22.88 6.08 -48.06
N GLN A 23 -22.92 5.91 -49.38
CA GLN A 23 -21.76 5.60 -50.26
C GLN A 23 -20.92 6.86 -50.56
N GLY A 24 -19.63 6.64 -50.60
CA GLY A 24 -18.66 6.98 -51.53
C GLY A 24 -18.46 8.43 -52.07
N ALA A 25 -17.25 8.93 -51.90
CA ALA A 25 -16.59 9.75 -52.90
C ALA A 25 -15.06 9.55 -52.82
N GLN A 26 -14.51 8.99 -53.87
CA GLN A 26 -13.07 8.99 -54.17
C GLN A 26 -12.66 10.39 -54.62
N SER A 27 -11.57 10.92 -54.14
CA SER A 27 -10.83 11.99 -54.80
C SER A 27 -9.31 11.70 -54.76
N ARG A 28 -8.76 11.85 -55.97
CA ARG A 28 -7.40 11.56 -56.41
C ARG A 28 -6.36 12.54 -55.80
N GLY A 29 -5.23 12.00 -55.53
CA GLY A 29 -3.85 12.41 -55.66
C GLY A 29 -3.43 13.89 -55.65
N ALA A 30 -2.50 14.17 -54.73
CA ALA A 30 -1.40 15.11 -54.97
C ALA A 30 -0.19 14.62 -54.17
N ALA A 31 0.80 14.12 -54.88
CA ALA A 31 2.12 13.85 -54.33
C ALA A 31 2.78 15.18 -53.97
N ARG A 32 3.09 15.36 -52.70
CA ARG A 32 3.96 16.44 -52.20
C ARG A 32 5.22 15.83 -51.66
N GLN A 33 6.33 16.03 -52.38
CA GLN A 33 7.66 15.77 -51.86
C GLN A 33 7.86 16.59 -50.58
N THR A 34 8.06 15.93 -49.46
CA THR A 34 8.54 16.59 -48.25
C THR A 34 9.96 16.12 -47.97
N ASN A 35 10.83 17.12 -47.87
CA ASN A 35 12.24 17.04 -47.49
C ASN A 35 12.47 16.12 -46.30
N LYS A 36 13.36 15.15 -46.48
CA LYS A 36 13.99 14.37 -45.42
C LYS A 36 15.01 15.25 -44.69
N ALA A 37 14.55 15.99 -43.69
CA ALA A 37 15.37 16.35 -42.54
C ALA A 37 15.09 15.33 -41.47
N GLN A 38 15.78 14.23 -41.54
CA GLN A 38 15.72 13.14 -40.54
C GLN A 38 16.55 13.58 -39.34
N VAL A 39 15.90 14.24 -38.39
CA VAL A 39 16.45 14.40 -37.06
C VAL A 39 16.57 12.97 -36.48
N ALA A 40 17.78 12.46 -36.45
CA ALA A 40 18.12 11.25 -35.76
C ALA A 40 17.82 11.47 -34.26
N ARG A 41 16.61 11.12 -33.85
CA ARG A 41 16.35 10.81 -32.43
C ARG A 41 17.24 9.62 -32.13
N MET A 42 18.37 9.89 -31.50
CA MET A 42 19.11 8.86 -30.76
C MET A 42 18.16 8.29 -29.70
N THR A 43 17.41 7.27 -30.03
CA THR A 43 16.87 6.35 -29.05
C THR A 43 18.09 5.68 -28.42
N ARG A 44 18.54 6.19 -27.28
CA ARG A 44 19.39 5.42 -26.40
C ARG A 44 18.64 4.12 -26.15
N ARG A 45 19.11 3.03 -26.74
CA ARG A 45 18.75 1.72 -26.25
C ARG A 45 19.06 1.73 -24.75
N PRO A 46 18.14 1.28 -23.89
CA PRO A 46 18.49 1.05 -22.50
C PRO A 46 19.73 0.14 -22.51
N ASP A 47 20.77 0.54 -21.83
CA ASP A 47 21.94 -0.30 -21.62
C ASP A 47 21.50 -1.49 -20.79
N THR A 48 21.26 -2.62 -21.45
CA THR A 48 20.78 -3.86 -20.82
C THR A 48 21.91 -4.64 -20.14
N THR A 49 23.12 -4.10 -20.09
CA THR A 49 24.30 -4.80 -19.55
C THR A 49 24.46 -4.66 -18.04
N HIS A 50 23.80 -3.69 -17.39
CA HIS A 50 23.78 -3.55 -15.95
C HIS A 50 22.36 -3.28 -15.46
N PRO A 51 21.70 -4.24 -14.80
CA PRO A 51 20.40 -3.99 -14.20
C PRO A 51 20.54 -2.83 -13.20
N THR A 52 19.63 -1.87 -13.29
CA THR A 52 19.57 -0.76 -12.33
C THR A 52 19.52 -1.35 -10.93
N PRO A 53 20.40 -0.92 -10.00
CA PRO A 53 20.36 -1.41 -8.64
C PRO A 53 18.97 -1.21 -8.04
N SER A 54 18.41 -2.26 -7.47
CA SER A 54 17.14 -2.21 -6.72
C SER A 54 17.46 -2.06 -5.24
N TYR A 55 16.60 -1.31 -4.54
CA TYR A 55 16.77 -1.04 -3.12
C TYR A 55 15.50 -1.40 -2.36
N ILE A 56 15.69 -1.74 -1.09
CA ILE A 56 14.62 -1.99 -0.13
C ILE A 56 14.82 -1.00 0.99
N TYR A 57 13.71 -0.46 1.48
CA TYR A 57 13.73 0.55 2.53
C TYR A 57 12.80 0.12 3.67
N THR A 58 13.26 0.34 4.90
CA THR A 58 12.47 0.21 6.13
C THR A 58 12.86 1.33 7.07
N ILE A 59 12.10 1.59 8.11
CA ILE A 59 12.47 2.56 9.15
C ILE A 59 12.89 1.83 10.43
N ASN A 60 13.87 2.39 11.13
CA ASN A 60 14.42 1.81 12.36
C ASN A 60 13.67 2.24 13.62
N ASN A 61 12.66 3.09 13.48
CA ASN A 61 11.80 3.58 14.56
C ASN A 61 12.54 4.08 15.81
N ASP A 62 13.73 4.67 15.63
CA ASP A 62 14.54 5.17 16.74
C ASP A 62 13.85 6.36 17.43
N LEU A 63 13.84 6.33 18.76
CA LEU A 63 13.12 7.28 19.59
C LEU A 63 13.66 8.72 19.56
N ALA A 64 14.93 8.85 19.32
CA ALA A 64 15.62 10.14 19.29
C ALA A 64 15.85 10.64 17.86
N ASN A 65 16.16 9.71 16.95
CA ASN A 65 16.55 10.01 15.58
C ASN A 65 16.05 8.89 14.64
N ASN A 66 14.78 8.94 14.30
CA ASN A 66 14.22 8.00 13.35
C ASN A 66 14.98 8.05 12.02
N GLY A 67 15.20 6.88 11.40
CA GLY A 67 16.03 6.78 10.22
C GLY A 67 15.49 5.77 9.20
N VAL A 68 15.71 6.05 7.92
CA VAL A 68 15.45 5.12 6.83
C VAL A 68 16.67 4.22 6.66
N VAL A 69 16.48 2.93 6.85
CA VAL A 69 17.45 1.90 6.51
C VAL A 69 17.31 1.57 5.03
N ALA A 70 18.37 1.73 4.26
CA ALA A 70 18.43 1.38 2.86
C ALA A 70 19.26 0.11 2.66
N LEU A 71 18.69 -0.86 1.95
CA LEU A 71 19.31 -2.14 1.64
C LEU A 71 19.44 -2.27 0.13
N LYS A 72 20.67 -2.48 -0.37
CA LYS A 72 20.91 -2.77 -1.78
C LYS A 72 20.58 -4.24 -2.05
N ARG A 73 19.77 -4.48 -3.06
CA ARG A 73 19.40 -5.81 -3.54
C ARG A 73 20.29 -6.22 -4.73
N SER A 74 20.79 -7.44 -4.73
CA SER A 74 21.42 -8.08 -5.87
C SER A 74 20.41 -8.89 -6.70
N ALA A 75 20.81 -9.33 -7.90
CA ALA A 75 19.92 -10.05 -8.82
C ALA A 75 19.43 -11.40 -8.28
N ASP A 76 20.19 -12.03 -7.39
CA ASP A 76 19.86 -13.28 -6.69
C ASP A 76 19.02 -13.06 -5.42
N GLY A 77 18.59 -11.81 -5.19
CA GLY A 77 17.72 -11.46 -4.06
C GLY A 77 18.44 -11.15 -2.76
N LEU A 78 19.76 -11.36 -2.67
CA LEU A 78 20.52 -11.02 -1.49
C LEU A 78 20.46 -9.53 -1.22
N ILE A 79 20.43 -9.15 0.05
CA ILE A 79 20.36 -7.76 0.48
C ILE A 79 21.54 -7.41 1.38
N ALA A 80 22.04 -6.19 1.25
CA ALA A 80 23.09 -5.66 2.09
C ALA A 80 22.82 -4.19 2.41
N GLU A 81 23.07 -3.79 3.66
CA GLU A 81 22.85 -2.42 4.09
C GLU A 81 23.78 -1.45 3.34
N VAL A 82 23.20 -0.33 2.90
CA VAL A 82 23.94 0.73 2.20
C VAL A 82 24.82 1.48 3.18
N LEU A 83 26.07 1.73 2.80
CA LEU A 83 27.01 2.45 3.64
C LEU A 83 26.49 3.84 4.01
N GLY A 84 26.43 4.11 5.31
CA GLY A 84 25.91 5.34 5.88
C GLY A 84 24.42 5.27 6.25
N SER A 85 23.76 4.14 6.01
CA SER A 85 22.44 3.82 6.59
C SER A 85 22.58 3.63 8.12
N PRO A 86 21.53 3.94 8.91
CA PRO A 86 20.27 4.58 8.52
C PRO A 86 20.41 6.07 8.21
N PHE A 87 19.64 6.55 7.23
CA PHE A 87 19.59 7.95 6.86
C PHE A 87 18.55 8.68 7.70
N SER A 88 18.97 9.72 8.44
CA SER A 88 18.10 10.46 9.36
C SER A 88 16.88 11.03 8.65
N THR A 89 15.70 10.84 9.26
CA THR A 89 14.45 11.47 8.85
C THR A 89 14.28 12.88 9.41
N GLY A 90 15.15 13.31 10.35
CA GLY A 90 15.02 14.54 11.10
C GLY A 90 13.88 14.53 12.13
N GLY A 91 13.23 13.38 12.34
CA GLY A 91 12.15 13.19 13.28
C GLY A 91 12.41 12.07 14.28
N LYS A 92 11.38 11.65 14.99
CA LYS A 92 11.45 10.66 16.07
C LYS A 92 10.53 9.48 15.79
N GLY A 93 11.00 8.28 16.13
CA GLY A 93 10.19 7.08 16.20
C GLY A 93 9.26 7.06 17.41
N LEU A 94 8.55 5.95 17.59
CA LEU A 94 7.56 5.78 18.65
C LEU A 94 8.13 5.01 19.84
N SER A 95 7.93 5.54 21.05
CA SER A 95 8.33 4.88 22.30
C SER A 95 7.40 3.68 22.62
N GLY A 96 8.04 2.59 23.02
CA GLY A 96 7.33 1.47 23.66
C GLY A 96 6.55 0.60 22.72
N GLY A 97 6.77 0.66 21.45
CA GLY A 97 5.94 -0.12 20.60
C GLY A 97 6.30 -0.23 19.16
N ASP A 98 5.54 -0.94 18.72
CA ASP A 98 5.21 -1.45 17.48
C ASP A 98 4.39 -0.41 16.71
N ILE A 99 4.91 0.05 15.59
CA ILE A 99 4.08 0.73 14.61
C ILE A 99 3.41 -0.36 13.81
N ASP A 100 2.18 -0.66 14.14
CA ASP A 100 1.41 -1.78 13.61
C ASP A 100 0.75 -1.46 12.26
N GLU A 101 1.44 -0.77 11.35
CA GLU A 101 0.78 -0.29 10.14
C GLU A 101 1.60 -0.53 8.87
N GLN A 102 0.90 -0.93 7.83
CA GLN A 102 1.43 -1.00 6.48
C GLN A 102 1.49 0.39 5.86
N GLY A 103 2.58 0.67 5.14
CA GLY A 103 2.76 1.94 4.47
C GLY A 103 3.38 3.03 5.33
N ALA A 104 4.10 2.68 6.40
CA ALA A 104 4.89 3.64 7.16
C ALA A 104 6.01 4.29 6.33
N ILE A 105 6.42 3.62 5.25
CA ILE A 105 7.41 4.09 4.28
C ILE A 105 6.92 3.81 2.85
N ARG A 106 7.17 4.74 1.92
CA ARG A 106 6.83 4.58 0.49
C ARG A 106 7.95 5.11 -0.39
N VAL A 107 8.15 4.44 -1.52
CA VAL A 107 9.01 4.92 -2.61
C VAL A 107 8.13 5.53 -3.69
N HIS A 108 8.46 6.74 -4.12
CA HIS A 108 7.77 7.41 -5.23
C HIS A 108 8.75 8.17 -6.11
N GLY A 109 8.97 7.68 -7.33
CA GLY A 109 9.96 8.26 -8.23
C GLY A 109 11.35 8.30 -7.60
N GLU A 110 11.92 9.48 -7.46
CA GLU A 110 13.21 9.69 -6.83
C GLU A 110 13.15 9.91 -5.30
N PHE A 111 11.97 9.85 -4.71
CA PHE A 111 11.77 10.10 -3.29
C PHE A 111 11.46 8.83 -2.50
N VAL A 112 11.86 8.87 -1.24
CA VAL A 112 11.43 7.97 -0.17
C VAL A 112 10.75 8.81 0.89
N LEU A 113 9.48 8.49 1.20
CA LEU A 113 8.71 9.16 2.23
C LEU A 113 8.59 8.23 3.43
N ALA A 114 8.78 8.74 4.65
CA ALA A 114 8.71 7.97 5.88
C ALA A 114 7.99 8.75 6.98
N VAL A 115 7.16 8.07 7.76
CA VAL A 115 6.50 8.67 8.92
C VAL A 115 7.45 8.79 10.11
N ASN A 116 7.23 9.81 10.94
CA ASN A 116 7.87 10.02 12.23
C ASN A 116 6.79 10.13 13.32
N PRO A 117 6.32 9.01 13.86
CA PRO A 117 5.16 9.03 14.76
C PRO A 117 5.44 9.75 16.08
N GLY A 118 6.67 9.69 16.60
CA GLY A 118 7.05 10.37 17.84
C GLY A 118 7.24 11.88 17.71
N SER A 119 7.29 12.42 16.49
CA SER A 119 7.39 13.86 16.24
C SER A 119 6.30 14.41 15.31
N ASN A 120 5.26 13.62 15.03
CA ASN A 120 4.08 14.04 14.27
C ASN A 120 4.43 14.63 12.89
N SER A 121 5.36 13.99 12.17
CA SER A 121 5.87 14.51 10.91
C SER A 121 6.08 13.42 9.87
N VAL A 122 6.26 13.83 8.62
CA VAL A 122 6.63 12.99 7.48
C VAL A 122 7.94 13.49 6.92
N ALA A 123 8.93 12.60 6.82
CA ALA A 123 10.17 12.89 6.14
C ALA A 123 10.04 12.59 4.65
N VAL A 124 10.65 13.43 3.83
CA VAL A 124 10.86 13.20 2.40
C VAL A 124 12.37 13.23 2.15
N LEU A 125 12.89 12.13 1.62
CA LEU A 125 14.30 11.99 1.29
C LEU A 125 14.44 11.73 -0.21
N ARG A 126 15.39 12.39 -0.86
CA ARG A 126 15.72 12.18 -2.27
C ARG A 126 16.78 11.09 -2.40
N LYS A 127 16.55 10.14 -3.29
CA LYS A 127 17.53 9.09 -3.64
C LYS A 127 18.77 9.71 -4.29
N GLN A 128 19.94 9.26 -3.86
CA GLN A 128 21.25 9.66 -4.37
C GLN A 128 21.96 8.46 -4.98
N SER A 129 23.06 8.71 -5.66
CA SER A 129 23.90 7.63 -6.20
C SER A 129 24.35 6.66 -5.10
N GLY A 130 24.45 5.37 -5.43
CA GLY A 130 24.86 4.34 -4.50
C GLY A 130 23.83 3.97 -3.43
N GLY A 131 22.56 4.39 -3.58
CA GLY A 131 21.47 4.08 -2.65
C GLY A 131 21.43 4.98 -1.41
N LYS A 132 22.25 6.01 -1.34
CA LYS A 132 22.18 7.01 -0.27
C LYS A 132 20.89 7.82 -0.36
N LEU A 133 20.45 8.34 0.77
CA LEU A 133 19.30 9.22 0.88
C LEU A 133 19.68 10.55 1.50
N MET A 134 19.05 11.62 1.03
CA MET A 134 19.27 12.97 1.57
C MET A 134 17.92 13.66 1.76
N ALA A 135 17.68 14.22 2.95
CA ALA A 135 16.46 14.96 3.23
C ALA A 135 16.29 16.14 2.24
N VAL A 136 15.08 16.33 1.72
CA VAL A 136 14.78 17.49 0.89
C VAL A 136 14.68 18.75 1.74
N PRO A 137 14.89 19.95 1.18
CA PRO A 137 14.78 21.20 1.93
C PRO A 137 13.40 21.33 2.62
N GLY A 138 13.43 21.60 3.93
CA GLY A 138 12.23 21.72 4.75
C GLY A 138 11.68 20.41 5.32
N SER A 139 12.23 19.24 4.94
CA SER A 139 11.91 17.96 5.57
C SER A 139 12.49 17.90 7.00
N PRO A 140 11.76 17.28 7.99
CA PRO A 140 10.42 16.70 7.86
C PRO A 140 9.29 17.74 7.92
N PHE A 141 8.16 17.40 7.29
CA PHE A 141 6.96 18.22 7.24
C PHE A 141 5.95 17.77 8.31
N PRO A 142 5.19 18.69 8.98
CA PRO A 142 4.12 18.29 9.89
C PRO A 142 3.09 17.39 9.22
N SER A 143 2.70 16.29 9.86
CA SER A 143 1.72 15.32 9.31
C SER A 143 0.28 15.84 9.31
N GLY A 144 0.00 16.96 9.99
CA GLY A 144 -1.34 17.50 10.17
C GLY A 144 -2.16 16.79 11.26
N GLY A 145 -1.58 15.87 11.99
CA GLY A 145 -2.21 15.14 13.10
C GLY A 145 -1.18 14.64 14.09
N SER A 146 -1.58 13.67 14.91
CA SER A 146 -0.71 13.03 15.89
C SER A 146 -0.53 11.56 15.54
N HIS A 147 0.68 11.03 15.73
CA HIS A 147 1.06 9.66 15.42
C HIS A 147 0.75 9.26 13.96
N PRO A 148 1.43 9.86 12.97
CA PRO A 148 1.34 9.38 11.60
C PRO A 148 1.91 7.96 11.52
N LEU A 149 1.15 7.02 10.98
CA LEU A 149 1.54 5.61 10.93
C LEU A 149 1.56 5.03 9.52
N SER A 150 0.72 5.57 8.62
CA SER A 150 0.65 5.11 7.25
C SER A 150 0.53 6.30 6.31
N LEU A 151 1.18 6.22 5.17
CA LEU A 151 1.07 7.21 4.11
C LEU A 151 0.98 6.55 2.74
N THR A 152 0.39 7.26 1.80
CA THR A 152 0.28 6.82 0.41
C THR A 152 0.56 7.97 -0.53
N VAL A 153 1.08 7.64 -1.71
CA VAL A 153 1.45 8.62 -2.73
C VAL A 153 0.95 8.20 -4.09
N HIS A 154 0.29 9.11 -4.80
CA HIS A 154 -0.04 8.92 -6.22
C HIS A 154 0.17 10.23 -6.98
N LYS A 155 1.06 10.22 -7.99
CA LYS A 155 1.48 11.44 -8.70
C LYS A 155 2.00 12.49 -7.71
N ASN A 156 1.33 13.63 -7.61
CA ASN A 156 1.68 14.71 -6.70
C ASN A 156 0.80 14.76 -5.43
N LEU A 157 -0.04 13.77 -5.20
CA LEU A 157 -0.90 13.68 -4.02
C LEU A 157 -0.28 12.76 -2.99
N VAL A 158 -0.27 13.19 -1.73
CA VAL A 158 0.14 12.40 -0.58
C VAL A 158 -0.98 12.44 0.45
N TYR A 159 -1.38 11.30 0.99
CA TYR A 159 -2.28 11.22 2.12
C TYR A 159 -1.59 10.54 3.29
N VAL A 160 -1.78 11.10 4.49
CA VAL A 160 -1.17 10.63 5.74
C VAL A 160 -2.28 10.29 6.73
N ALA A 161 -2.28 9.05 7.20
CA ALA A 161 -3.15 8.61 8.28
C ALA A 161 -2.46 8.84 9.63
N ASN A 162 -3.11 9.62 10.48
CA ASN A 162 -2.68 9.94 11.83
C ASN A 162 -3.59 9.22 12.82
N GLN A 163 -3.04 8.32 13.64
CA GLN A 163 -3.82 7.43 14.51
C GLN A 163 -4.33 8.15 15.76
N ALA A 164 -3.83 9.36 16.06
CA ALA A 164 -3.96 10.06 17.34
C ALA A 164 -3.15 9.43 18.48
N ALA A 165 -2.69 10.28 19.40
CA ALA A 165 -1.80 9.85 20.47
C ALA A 165 -2.40 8.72 21.32
N GLU A 166 -1.60 7.72 21.56
CA GLU A 166 -1.83 6.59 22.46
C GLU A 166 -3.12 5.79 22.23
N TRP A 167 -2.96 4.52 22.08
CA TRP A 167 -4.01 3.53 22.15
C TRP A 167 -4.94 3.82 23.35
N GLY A 168 -6.11 4.36 23.05
CA GLY A 168 -7.12 4.66 24.07
C GLY A 168 -7.10 6.05 24.67
N ASN A 169 -6.25 6.98 24.21
CA ASN A 169 -6.37 8.37 24.64
C ASN A 169 -7.52 9.06 23.89
N PRO A 170 -8.61 9.44 24.59
CA PRO A 170 -9.77 10.09 23.96
C PRO A 170 -9.52 11.55 23.56
N ALA A 171 -8.34 12.10 23.87
CA ALA A 171 -8.08 13.54 23.71
C ALA A 171 -7.83 13.97 22.27
N SER A 172 -7.37 13.07 21.39
CA SER A 172 -7.11 13.41 19.99
C SER A 172 -7.91 12.50 19.04
N ALA A 173 -8.57 13.11 18.05
CA ALA A 173 -9.28 12.36 17.02
C ALA A 173 -8.29 11.91 15.94
N PRO A 174 -8.34 10.62 15.53
CA PRO A 174 -7.62 10.15 14.37
C PRO A 174 -8.07 10.92 13.13
N ASN A 175 -7.18 11.09 12.17
CA ASN A 175 -7.52 11.82 10.97
C ASN A 175 -6.68 11.38 9.78
N LEU A 176 -7.14 11.80 8.61
CA LEU A 176 -6.46 11.70 7.34
C LEU A 176 -6.20 13.11 6.82
N VAL A 177 -4.99 13.42 6.38
CA VAL A 177 -4.63 14.72 5.82
C VAL A 177 -3.96 14.56 4.47
N GLY A 178 -4.41 15.35 3.51
CA GLY A 178 -3.86 15.39 2.15
C GLY A 178 -2.86 16.51 1.94
N PHE A 179 -1.86 16.23 1.10
CA PHE A 179 -0.80 17.16 0.71
C PHE A 179 -0.58 17.12 -0.79
N HIS A 180 -0.17 18.25 -1.35
CA HIS A 180 0.52 18.27 -2.63
C HIS A 180 2.02 18.13 -2.40
N MET A 181 2.67 17.28 -3.18
CA MET A 181 4.12 17.15 -3.26
C MET A 181 4.60 17.79 -4.56
N ASP A 182 5.50 18.75 -4.47
CA ASP A 182 6.09 19.38 -5.65
C ASP A 182 7.27 18.55 -6.23
N SER A 183 7.87 19.03 -7.31
CA SER A 183 9.01 18.37 -7.98
C SER A 183 10.26 18.30 -7.12
N ASP A 184 10.36 19.11 -6.06
CA ASP A 184 11.48 19.11 -5.13
C ASP A 184 11.23 18.22 -3.90
N GLY A 185 10.03 17.62 -3.83
CA GLY A 185 9.60 16.74 -2.74
C GLY A 185 9.02 17.49 -1.54
N ARG A 186 8.74 18.78 -1.67
CA ARG A 186 8.13 19.59 -0.60
C ARG A 186 6.66 19.25 -0.47
N LEU A 187 6.19 19.01 0.76
CA LEU A 187 4.79 18.77 1.06
C LEU A 187 4.09 20.08 1.46
N THR A 188 2.95 20.36 0.81
CA THR A 188 2.08 21.50 1.13
C THR A 188 0.68 20.95 1.42
N PRO A 189 0.09 21.22 2.59
CA PRO A 189 -1.27 20.75 2.93
C PRO A 189 -2.31 21.23 1.92
N ILE A 190 -3.24 20.33 1.55
CA ILE A 190 -4.40 20.68 0.72
C ILE A 190 -5.47 21.29 1.64
N PRO A 191 -5.89 22.54 1.44
CA PRO A 191 -6.92 23.15 2.25
C PRO A 191 -8.23 22.35 2.22
N GLY A 192 -8.79 22.06 3.40
CA GLY A 192 -10.03 21.28 3.52
C GLY A 192 -9.92 19.78 3.21
N SER A 193 -8.69 19.24 3.12
CA SER A 193 -8.47 17.78 2.90
C SER A 193 -8.53 16.96 4.19
N ARG A 194 -8.57 17.59 5.36
CA ARG A 194 -8.59 16.89 6.64
C ARG A 194 -9.93 16.17 6.82
N ILE A 195 -9.87 14.89 7.09
CA ILE A 195 -11.01 14.02 7.43
C ILE A 195 -10.78 13.49 8.84
N GLU A 196 -11.72 13.79 9.74
CA GLU A 196 -11.69 13.25 11.10
C GLU A 196 -12.37 11.88 11.13
N PHE A 197 -11.73 10.93 11.81
CA PHE A 197 -12.36 9.65 12.14
C PHE A 197 -12.97 9.70 13.56
N PRO A 198 -13.97 8.84 13.82
CA PRO A 198 -14.49 8.71 15.16
C PRO A 198 -13.37 8.34 16.16
N ARG A 199 -13.48 8.82 17.39
CA ARG A 199 -12.52 8.48 18.45
C ARG A 199 -12.43 6.98 18.61
N GLY A 200 -11.22 6.45 18.77
CA GLY A 200 -10.95 5.02 18.86
C GLY A 200 -10.97 4.27 17.52
N ALA A 201 -11.17 4.97 16.40
CA ALA A 201 -11.16 4.33 15.09
C ALA A 201 -9.78 3.82 14.66
N GLY A 202 -8.70 4.38 15.14
CA GLY A 202 -7.31 3.94 14.87
C GLY A 202 -7.05 3.52 13.42
N PRO A 203 -6.87 4.46 12.46
CA PRO A 203 -6.54 4.09 11.09
C PRO A 203 -5.25 3.25 11.07
N ALA A 204 -5.25 2.13 10.34
CA ALA A 204 -4.14 1.20 10.27
C ALA A 204 -3.36 1.34 8.96
N GLN A 205 -4.03 1.42 7.82
CA GLN A 205 -3.40 1.63 6.53
C GLN A 205 -4.22 2.60 5.69
N VAL A 206 -3.52 3.45 4.94
CA VAL A 206 -4.09 4.25 3.85
C VAL A 206 -3.39 3.94 2.54
N GLU A 207 -4.15 3.73 1.46
CA GLU A 207 -3.55 3.49 0.16
C GLU A 207 -4.42 3.95 -1.00
N PHE A 208 -3.80 4.64 -1.98
CA PHE A 208 -4.43 4.91 -3.26
C PHE A 208 -4.66 3.61 -4.04
N SER A 209 -5.76 3.55 -4.78
CA SER A 209 -5.87 2.55 -5.84
C SER A 209 -4.73 2.71 -6.86
N PRO A 210 -4.33 1.65 -7.58
CA PRO A 210 -3.28 1.75 -8.61
C PRO A 210 -3.53 2.83 -9.65
N THR A 211 -4.80 3.17 -9.91
CA THR A 211 -5.20 4.24 -10.85
C THR A 211 -5.21 5.62 -10.21
N GLY A 212 -5.15 5.71 -8.87
CA GLY A 212 -5.22 6.95 -8.12
C GLY A 212 -6.61 7.60 -8.05
N GLU A 213 -7.65 6.91 -8.52
CA GLU A 213 -9.02 7.42 -8.53
C GLU A 213 -9.70 7.30 -7.16
N ASN A 214 -9.25 6.34 -6.36
CA ASN A 214 -9.83 6.03 -5.05
C ASN A 214 -8.74 5.88 -3.98
N VAL A 215 -9.14 6.07 -2.74
CA VAL A 215 -8.33 5.81 -1.54
C VAL A 215 -9.13 4.90 -0.62
N VAL A 216 -8.49 3.89 -0.06
CA VAL A 216 -9.05 3.07 1.01
C VAL A 216 -8.26 3.28 2.29
N VAL A 217 -8.96 3.27 3.42
CA VAL A 217 -8.38 3.30 4.77
C VAL A 217 -9.00 2.18 5.58
N THR A 218 -8.17 1.36 6.22
CA THR A 218 -8.63 0.44 7.24
C THR A 218 -8.51 1.08 8.61
N SER A 219 -9.49 0.84 9.49
CA SER A 219 -9.39 1.22 10.89
C SER A 219 -9.46 -0.03 11.76
N GLY A 220 -8.37 -0.26 12.50
CA GLY A 220 -8.03 -1.56 13.07
C GLY A 220 -8.54 -1.86 14.46
N PHE A 221 -7.65 -1.96 15.40
CA PHE A 221 -7.60 -2.90 16.49
C PHE A 221 -8.60 -2.72 17.65
N GLN A 222 -9.08 -1.53 17.99
CA GLN A 222 -9.81 -1.30 19.24
C GLN A 222 -10.95 -0.29 19.14
N GLY A 223 -11.95 -0.43 20.00
CA GLY A 223 -13.07 0.48 20.17
C GLY A 223 -14.30 0.14 19.30
N GLU A 224 -15.38 0.86 19.53
CA GLU A 224 -16.66 0.68 18.81
C GLU A 224 -16.55 0.94 17.30
N ASN A 225 -15.58 1.76 16.92
CA ASN A 225 -15.31 2.13 15.52
C ASN A 225 -14.15 1.35 14.89
N ALA A 226 -13.65 0.32 15.58
CA ALA A 226 -12.67 -0.61 15.01
C ALA A 226 -13.31 -1.49 13.95
N SER A 227 -12.45 -2.14 13.14
CA SER A 227 -12.88 -3.04 12.08
C SER A 227 -13.80 -2.36 11.06
N ARG A 228 -13.35 -1.20 10.55
CA ARG A 228 -14.03 -0.47 9.47
C ARG A 228 -13.11 -0.34 8.28
N ILE A 229 -13.72 -0.27 7.13
CA ILE A 229 -13.07 0.03 5.85
C ILE A 229 -13.73 1.27 5.30
N HIS A 230 -12.95 2.33 5.16
CA HIS A 230 -13.37 3.57 4.55
C HIS A 230 -12.92 3.60 3.10
N SER A 231 -13.79 4.02 2.21
CA SER A 231 -13.49 4.19 0.79
C SER A 231 -13.84 5.61 0.37
N PHE A 232 -12.92 6.22 -0.36
CA PHE A 232 -13.04 7.60 -0.80
C PHE A 232 -12.76 7.70 -2.29
N ARG A 233 -13.47 8.60 -2.96
CA ARG A 233 -13.14 9.05 -4.30
C ARG A 233 -12.19 10.25 -4.21
N VAL A 234 -11.17 10.27 -5.06
CA VAL A 234 -10.26 11.40 -5.22
C VAL A 234 -10.91 12.43 -6.14
N MET A 235 -11.06 13.66 -5.66
CA MET A 235 -11.63 14.77 -6.41
C MET A 235 -10.55 15.49 -7.23
N SER A 236 -10.96 16.27 -8.22
CA SER A 236 -10.04 17.01 -9.11
C SER A 236 -9.15 18.03 -8.40
N ASP A 237 -9.56 18.50 -7.22
CA ASP A 237 -8.77 19.39 -6.36
C ASP A 237 -7.88 18.65 -5.37
N GLY A 238 -7.80 17.33 -5.48
CA GLY A 238 -7.01 16.47 -4.61
C GLY A 238 -7.67 16.11 -3.29
N ARG A 239 -8.85 16.67 -2.95
CA ARG A 239 -9.59 16.26 -1.75
C ARG A 239 -10.26 14.91 -1.93
N LEU A 240 -10.60 14.26 -0.82
CA LEU A 240 -11.33 13.01 -0.80
C LEU A 240 -12.80 13.24 -0.48
N HIS A 241 -13.65 12.49 -1.15
CA HIS A 241 -15.08 12.42 -0.86
C HIS A 241 -15.44 10.99 -0.47
N GLU A 242 -16.03 10.81 0.72
CA GLU A 242 -16.40 9.48 1.19
C GLU A 242 -17.45 8.86 0.29
N ALA A 243 -17.21 7.63 -0.14
CA ALA A 243 -18.03 6.94 -1.12
C ALA A 243 -19.27 6.28 -0.48
N ALA A 244 -20.29 6.03 -1.29
CA ALA A 244 -21.47 5.31 -0.84
C ALA A 244 -21.11 3.91 -0.31
N GLY A 245 -21.72 3.53 0.82
CA GLY A 245 -21.45 2.26 1.50
C GLY A 245 -20.24 2.28 2.46
N SER A 246 -19.54 3.41 2.54
CA SER A 246 -18.46 3.64 3.48
C SER A 246 -18.95 4.41 4.72
N PRO A 247 -18.43 4.16 5.93
CA PRO A 247 -17.55 3.02 6.25
C PRO A 247 -18.30 1.69 6.32
N LEU A 248 -17.60 0.62 5.96
CA LEU A 248 -18.16 -0.74 5.96
C LEU A 248 -17.44 -1.61 7.00
N ALA A 249 -18.22 -2.38 7.79
CA ALA A 249 -17.67 -3.42 8.65
C ALA A 249 -17.58 -4.75 7.89
N PRO A 250 -16.46 -5.49 7.95
CA PRO A 250 -16.37 -6.79 7.36
C PRO A 250 -17.33 -7.77 8.05
N GLN A 251 -17.93 -8.66 7.28
CA GLN A 251 -18.75 -9.75 7.82
C GLN A 251 -17.90 -11.02 7.94
N GLY A 252 -18.02 -11.71 9.07
CA GLY A 252 -17.35 -12.98 9.34
C GLY A 252 -15.90 -12.84 9.81
N ALA A 253 -15.38 -11.62 9.98
CA ALA A 253 -14.06 -11.36 10.51
C ALA A 253 -14.01 -9.98 11.22
N SER A 254 -12.95 -9.73 12.00
CA SER A 254 -12.76 -8.45 12.70
C SER A 254 -11.29 -8.12 12.90
N GLY A 255 -11.00 -6.85 13.24
CA GLY A 255 -9.65 -6.35 13.40
C GLY A 255 -8.99 -6.11 12.04
N THR A 256 -9.62 -5.29 11.20
CA THR A 256 -9.06 -4.92 9.89
C THR A 256 -7.75 -4.16 10.07
N VAL A 257 -6.70 -4.60 9.38
CA VAL A 257 -5.36 -3.99 9.48
C VAL A 257 -4.78 -3.72 8.10
N GLY A 258 -4.04 -4.63 7.51
CA GLY A 258 -3.42 -4.45 6.21
C GLY A 258 -4.37 -4.76 5.05
N PHE A 259 -4.04 -4.23 3.89
CA PHE A 259 -4.73 -4.62 2.66
C PHE A 259 -3.85 -4.42 1.43
N SER A 260 -4.18 -5.14 0.38
CA SER A 260 -3.61 -4.95 -0.96
C SER A 260 -4.70 -4.68 -1.98
N TRP A 261 -4.43 -3.77 -2.91
CA TRP A 261 -5.27 -3.56 -4.08
C TRP A 261 -5.03 -4.62 -5.15
N SER A 262 -6.08 -5.06 -5.83
CA SER A 262 -5.89 -5.72 -7.13
C SER A 262 -5.18 -4.77 -8.11
N PRO A 263 -4.36 -5.27 -9.04
CA PRO A 263 -3.69 -4.41 -10.03
C PRO A 263 -4.67 -3.57 -10.88
N MET A 264 -5.91 -4.05 -11.03
CA MET A 264 -6.98 -3.33 -11.73
C MET A 264 -7.62 -2.21 -10.90
N GLY A 265 -7.36 -2.14 -9.59
CA GLY A 265 -7.96 -1.15 -8.69
C GLY A 265 -9.46 -1.34 -8.47
N ASP A 266 -9.98 -2.54 -8.71
CA ASP A 266 -11.40 -2.87 -8.56
C ASP A 266 -11.70 -3.73 -7.32
N ARG A 267 -10.65 -4.14 -6.58
CA ARG A 267 -10.76 -4.95 -5.36
C ARG A 267 -9.70 -4.60 -4.35
N VAL A 268 -10.03 -4.83 -3.08
CA VAL A 268 -9.08 -4.84 -1.97
C VAL A 268 -9.20 -6.14 -1.18
N TYR A 269 -8.06 -6.69 -0.80
CA TYR A 269 -7.90 -7.90 0.01
C TYR A 269 -7.45 -7.47 1.39
N VAL A 270 -8.35 -7.54 2.37
CA VAL A 270 -8.15 -6.96 3.70
C VAL A 270 -7.89 -8.06 4.71
N SER A 271 -6.76 -7.99 5.40
CA SER A 271 -6.46 -8.87 6.53
C SER A 271 -7.23 -8.46 7.77
N ASN A 272 -7.60 -9.46 8.55
CA ASN A 272 -8.38 -9.31 9.78
C ASN A 272 -7.65 -10.03 10.91
N PHE A 273 -7.00 -9.26 11.75
CA PHE A 273 -6.10 -9.74 12.80
C PHE A 273 -6.78 -10.69 13.79
N ARG A 274 -7.97 -10.34 14.28
CA ARG A 274 -8.66 -11.14 15.31
C ARG A 274 -9.30 -12.40 14.75
N GLY A 275 -9.67 -12.39 13.48
CA GLY A 275 -10.29 -13.55 12.84
C GLY A 275 -9.29 -14.44 12.11
N SER A 276 -8.02 -14.01 12.02
CA SER A 276 -6.98 -14.61 11.18
C SER A 276 -7.54 -15.02 9.82
N ALA A 277 -8.12 -14.05 9.14
CA ALA A 277 -8.82 -14.28 7.88
C ALA A 277 -8.67 -13.08 6.94
N ILE A 278 -8.91 -13.33 5.67
CA ILE A 278 -8.92 -12.30 4.63
C ILE A 278 -10.36 -12.08 4.19
N THR A 279 -10.79 -10.83 4.13
CA THR A 279 -12.05 -10.42 3.50
C THR A 279 -11.78 -9.66 2.22
N VAL A 280 -12.63 -9.86 1.22
CA VAL A 280 -12.45 -9.26 -0.11
C VAL A 280 -13.59 -8.27 -0.35
N PHE A 281 -13.23 -7.09 -0.86
CA PHE A 281 -14.20 -6.06 -1.22
C PHE A 281 -14.00 -5.66 -2.67
N SER A 282 -15.10 -5.48 -3.38
CA SER A 282 -15.09 -4.80 -4.66
C SER A 282 -15.20 -3.30 -4.44
N VAL A 283 -14.47 -2.54 -5.25
CA VAL A 283 -14.50 -1.08 -5.27
C VAL A 283 -14.92 -0.65 -6.67
N ASP A 284 -15.99 0.13 -6.76
CA ASP A 284 -16.38 0.77 -8.02
C ASP A 284 -15.40 1.90 -8.32
N ARG A 285 -14.67 1.80 -9.42
CA ARG A 285 -13.58 2.72 -9.75
C ARG A 285 -14.06 4.16 -9.96
N GLN A 286 -15.29 4.35 -10.46
CA GLN A 286 -15.82 5.68 -10.77
C GLN A 286 -16.38 6.39 -9.55
N SER A 287 -17.09 5.67 -8.69
CA SER A 287 -17.76 6.22 -7.52
C SER A 287 -16.98 6.03 -6.21
N GLY A 288 -16.03 5.08 -6.17
CA GLY A 288 -15.39 4.61 -4.95
C GLY A 288 -16.29 3.72 -4.09
N GLY A 289 -17.53 3.43 -4.53
CA GLY A 289 -18.47 2.61 -3.79
C GLY A 289 -17.89 1.24 -3.45
N ILE A 290 -18.01 0.82 -2.19
CA ILE A 290 -17.39 -0.40 -1.67
C ILE A 290 -18.43 -1.39 -1.19
N ARG A 291 -18.21 -2.67 -1.46
CA ARG A 291 -19.03 -3.77 -0.94
C ARG A 291 -18.21 -5.03 -0.76
N GLN A 292 -18.52 -5.83 0.27
CA GLN A 292 -17.89 -7.12 0.47
C GLN A 292 -18.27 -8.13 -0.62
N VAL A 293 -17.31 -8.97 -1.01
CA VAL A 293 -17.50 -10.05 -1.99
C VAL A 293 -17.12 -11.38 -1.32
N GLY A 294 -18.08 -12.29 -1.25
CA GLY A 294 -17.86 -13.57 -0.57
C GLY A 294 -17.81 -13.47 0.95
N GLY A 295 -17.33 -14.53 1.58
CA GLY A 295 -17.12 -14.61 3.04
C GLY A 295 -15.72 -14.21 3.46
N ALA A 296 -15.36 -14.60 4.69
CA ALA A 296 -14.01 -14.53 5.18
C ALA A 296 -13.22 -15.81 4.80
N TYR A 297 -12.00 -15.65 4.37
CA TYR A 297 -11.10 -16.74 3.97
C TYR A 297 -10.05 -16.93 5.07
N GLY A 298 -10.15 -18.00 5.85
CA GLY A 298 -9.17 -18.37 6.86
C GLY A 298 -7.96 -19.06 6.25
N ASP A 299 -6.84 -19.00 6.94
CA ASP A 299 -5.58 -19.64 6.56
C ASP A 299 -5.07 -20.65 7.58
N ASN A 300 -5.84 -20.89 8.65
CA ASN A 300 -5.50 -21.74 9.81
C ASN A 300 -4.25 -21.29 10.58
N GLU A 301 -3.87 -20.02 10.42
CA GLU A 301 -2.78 -19.36 11.11
C GLU A 301 -3.32 -18.38 12.16
N GLN A 302 -2.45 -17.59 12.78
CA GLN A 302 -2.84 -16.66 13.85
C GLN A 302 -2.34 -15.25 13.56
N ALA A 303 -3.26 -14.30 13.73
CA ALA A 303 -3.01 -12.88 13.61
C ALA A 303 -2.56 -12.45 12.18
N ALA A 304 -3.46 -12.66 11.20
CA ALA A 304 -3.26 -12.14 9.85
C ALA A 304 -3.10 -10.61 9.89
N CYS A 305 -1.90 -10.13 9.51
CA CYS A 305 -1.50 -8.72 9.58
C CYS A 305 -1.44 -8.08 8.19
N TRP A 306 -0.25 -7.95 7.62
CA TRP A 306 -0.05 -7.22 6.38
C TRP A 306 -0.15 -8.13 5.16
N THR A 307 -0.43 -7.53 4.03
CA THR A 307 -0.63 -8.27 2.78
C THR A 307 0.24 -7.72 1.66
N ALA A 308 0.62 -8.59 0.73
CA ALA A 308 1.25 -8.20 -0.53
C ALA A 308 0.63 -9.03 -1.67
N ILE A 309 0.41 -8.41 -2.81
CA ILE A 309 -0.13 -9.08 -4.00
C ILE A 309 0.90 -9.12 -5.12
N SER A 310 0.94 -10.22 -5.86
CA SER A 310 1.80 -10.31 -7.05
C SER A 310 1.39 -9.31 -8.12
N ALA A 311 2.33 -8.86 -8.94
CA ALA A 311 2.08 -7.86 -9.98
C ALA A 311 1.01 -8.29 -11.01
N ASP A 312 0.84 -9.60 -11.23
CA ASP A 312 -0.21 -10.16 -12.08
C ASP A 312 -1.56 -10.32 -11.37
N GLY A 313 -1.62 -10.01 -10.07
CA GLY A 313 -2.82 -10.09 -9.25
C GLY A 313 -3.30 -11.49 -8.92
N ARG A 314 -2.50 -12.54 -9.20
CA ARG A 314 -2.92 -13.94 -9.07
C ARG A 314 -2.52 -14.59 -7.74
N THR A 315 -1.66 -13.95 -6.97
CA THR A 315 -1.18 -14.48 -5.70
C THR A 315 -1.23 -13.41 -4.62
N LEU A 316 -1.91 -13.73 -3.53
CA LEU A 316 -1.92 -12.90 -2.33
C LEU A 316 -1.07 -13.57 -1.26
N TYR A 317 -0.14 -12.84 -0.70
CA TYR A 317 0.68 -13.20 0.45
C TYR A 317 0.16 -12.48 1.68
N VAL A 318 0.09 -13.19 2.81
CA VAL A 318 -0.45 -12.66 4.07
C VAL A 318 0.52 -12.98 5.20
N ALA A 319 1.06 -11.95 5.83
CA ALA A 319 1.88 -12.10 7.02
C ALA A 319 1.02 -12.48 8.22
N ASN A 320 1.43 -13.47 9.00
CA ASN A 320 0.77 -13.93 10.20
C ASN A 320 1.69 -13.66 11.40
N PHE A 321 1.36 -12.64 12.17
CA PHE A 321 2.22 -12.14 13.23
C PHE A 321 2.51 -13.19 14.31
N VAL A 322 1.46 -13.76 14.91
CA VAL A 322 1.62 -14.71 16.02
C VAL A 322 2.17 -16.05 15.54
N SER A 323 1.74 -16.53 14.38
CA SER A 323 2.25 -17.78 13.80
C SER A 323 3.67 -17.64 13.22
N ASN A 324 4.18 -16.43 13.06
CA ASN A 324 5.48 -16.14 12.42
C ASN A 324 5.62 -16.83 11.06
N SER A 325 4.62 -16.64 10.22
CA SER A 325 4.47 -17.32 8.94
C SER A 325 3.91 -16.38 7.86
N ILE A 326 3.94 -16.84 6.63
CA ILE A 326 3.33 -16.15 5.49
C ILE A 326 2.43 -17.15 4.79
N SER A 327 1.13 -16.88 4.75
CA SER A 327 0.16 -17.66 4.00
C SER A 327 0.11 -17.22 2.54
N VAL A 328 -0.11 -18.16 1.64
CA VAL A 328 -0.17 -17.94 0.20
C VAL A 328 -1.54 -18.36 -0.31
N PHE A 329 -2.21 -17.45 -1.02
CA PHE A 329 -3.51 -17.69 -1.64
C PHE A 329 -3.43 -17.53 -3.14
N ASP A 330 -4.12 -18.42 -3.86
CA ASP A 330 -4.52 -18.19 -5.25
C ASP A 330 -5.69 -17.20 -5.29
N VAL A 331 -5.55 -16.20 -6.15
CA VAL A 331 -6.60 -15.21 -6.42
C VAL A 331 -7.33 -15.60 -7.69
N GLY A 332 -8.47 -16.23 -7.52
CA GLY A 332 -9.33 -16.67 -8.62
C GLY A 332 -10.30 -15.61 -9.12
N THR A 333 -11.14 -16.03 -10.04
CA THR A 333 -12.16 -15.18 -10.65
C THR A 333 -13.07 -14.54 -9.58
N GLY A 334 -13.34 -13.26 -9.75
CA GLY A 334 -14.18 -12.50 -8.80
C GLY A 334 -13.49 -12.17 -7.48
N GLY A 335 -12.19 -12.46 -7.32
CA GLY A 335 -11.44 -12.26 -6.10
C GLY A 335 -11.57 -13.39 -5.08
N LYS A 336 -12.13 -14.53 -5.47
CA LYS A 336 -12.20 -15.71 -4.60
C LYS A 336 -10.79 -16.15 -4.22
N LEU A 337 -10.55 -16.35 -2.92
CA LEU A 337 -9.27 -16.83 -2.43
C LEU A 337 -9.30 -18.33 -2.18
N THR A 338 -8.22 -19.02 -2.57
CA THR A 338 -8.01 -20.42 -2.29
C THR A 338 -6.63 -20.59 -1.66
N PRO A 339 -6.49 -21.13 -0.44
CA PRO A 339 -5.20 -21.34 0.18
C PRO A 339 -4.34 -22.28 -0.67
N LEU A 340 -3.08 -21.88 -0.92
CA LEU A 340 -2.07 -22.74 -1.56
C LEU A 340 -1.19 -23.40 -0.50
N GLY A 341 -0.95 -22.73 0.61
CA GLY A 341 -0.13 -23.20 1.72
C GLY A 341 0.40 -22.07 2.57
N THR A 342 1.27 -22.43 3.51
CA THR A 342 1.90 -21.50 4.44
C THR A 342 3.38 -21.78 4.53
N THR A 343 4.21 -20.73 4.58
CA THR A 343 5.64 -20.83 4.84
C THR A 343 5.95 -20.23 6.19
N LYS A 344 6.52 -21.00 7.09
CA LYS A 344 7.01 -20.50 8.40
C LYS A 344 8.39 -19.88 8.23
N ARG A 345 8.64 -18.81 8.98
CA ARG A 345 10.00 -18.28 9.11
C ARG A 345 10.89 -19.29 9.83
N ARG A 346 12.17 -19.16 9.62
CA ARG A 346 13.17 -20.06 10.22
C ARG A 346 13.02 -20.13 11.73
N ALA A 347 13.24 -21.33 12.28
CA ALA A 347 13.23 -21.55 13.72
C ALA A 347 14.24 -20.65 14.45
N GLY A 348 13.87 -20.14 15.62
CA GLY A 348 14.70 -19.25 16.44
C GLY A 348 14.51 -17.77 16.16
N THR A 349 13.71 -17.39 15.16
CA THR A 349 13.23 -16.01 15.00
C THR A 349 12.02 -15.79 15.94
N SER A 350 11.85 -14.57 16.45
CA SER A 350 10.67 -14.24 17.24
C SER A 350 9.41 -14.27 16.38
N PRO A 351 8.23 -14.64 16.97
CA PRO A 351 6.96 -14.47 16.25
C PRO A 351 6.71 -12.98 16.06
N ASP A 352 6.93 -12.46 14.88
CA ASP A 352 6.82 -11.03 14.60
C ASP A 352 6.74 -10.69 13.11
N THR A 353 6.41 -11.65 12.25
CA THR A 353 6.26 -11.37 10.81
C THR A 353 5.12 -10.39 10.58
N LYS A 354 5.46 -9.19 10.16
CA LYS A 354 4.53 -8.07 10.00
C LYS A 354 4.44 -7.57 8.57
N ASP A 355 5.26 -6.58 8.20
CA ASP A 355 5.17 -6.02 6.86
C ASP A 355 5.89 -6.88 5.85
N ILE A 356 5.29 -7.06 4.71
CA ILE A 356 5.79 -7.86 3.60
C ILE A 356 5.63 -7.12 2.28
N GLU A 357 6.62 -7.27 1.40
CA GLU A 357 6.59 -6.65 0.08
C GLU A 357 7.20 -7.59 -0.95
N VAL A 358 6.58 -7.66 -2.14
CA VAL A 358 7.08 -8.45 -3.27
C VAL A 358 8.02 -7.58 -4.11
N SER A 359 9.16 -8.13 -4.52
CA SER A 359 10.05 -7.47 -5.47
C SER A 359 9.35 -7.18 -6.80
N LYS A 360 9.71 -6.08 -7.47
CA LYS A 360 9.11 -5.71 -8.75
C LYS A 360 9.26 -6.76 -9.86
N ASP A 361 10.30 -7.59 -9.79
CA ASP A 361 10.51 -8.70 -10.72
C ASP A 361 9.72 -9.97 -10.35
N GLY A 362 8.98 -9.94 -9.22
CA GLY A 362 8.15 -11.04 -8.75
C GLY A 362 8.93 -12.27 -8.26
N LYS A 363 10.25 -12.18 -8.06
CA LYS A 363 11.09 -13.33 -7.72
C LYS A 363 11.33 -13.51 -6.23
N HIS A 364 11.19 -12.43 -5.45
CA HIS A 364 11.47 -12.43 -4.01
C HIS A 364 10.37 -11.72 -3.24
N LEU A 365 10.20 -12.14 -2.01
CA LEU A 365 9.40 -11.45 -1.00
C LEU A 365 10.29 -11.11 0.18
N TYR A 366 10.13 -9.94 0.73
CA TYR A 366 10.82 -9.45 1.92
C TYR A 366 9.83 -9.33 3.06
N ALA A 367 10.29 -9.60 4.28
CA ALA A 367 9.46 -9.48 5.47
C ALA A 367 10.25 -8.83 6.60
N VAL A 368 9.61 -7.90 7.29
CA VAL A 368 10.11 -7.30 8.53
C VAL A 368 9.21 -7.68 9.69
N GLY A 369 9.75 -7.56 10.89
CA GLY A 369 9.02 -7.81 12.13
C GLY A 369 9.27 -6.68 13.14
N SER A 370 8.45 -6.63 14.18
CA SER A 370 8.55 -5.60 15.22
C SER A 370 9.46 -5.96 16.37
N GLY A 371 9.72 -7.25 16.57
CA GLY A 371 10.51 -7.71 17.71
C GLY A 371 12.01 -7.72 17.47
N LYS A 372 12.45 -7.59 16.21
CA LYS A 372 13.87 -7.61 15.83
C LYS A 372 14.16 -6.67 14.68
N THR A 373 15.38 -6.14 14.69
CA THR A 373 15.92 -5.32 13.62
C THR A 373 16.50 -6.21 12.51
N GLU A 374 15.63 -6.86 11.74
CA GLU A 374 16.03 -7.78 10.69
C GLU A 374 15.04 -7.82 9.52
N VAL A 375 15.53 -8.15 8.35
CA VAL A 375 14.74 -8.36 7.14
C VAL A 375 14.90 -9.81 6.68
N ALA A 376 13.81 -10.56 6.62
CA ALA A 376 13.80 -11.89 6.05
C ALA A 376 13.62 -11.83 4.53
N VAL A 377 14.28 -12.75 3.82
CA VAL A 377 14.28 -12.83 2.36
C VAL A 377 13.77 -14.19 1.93
N PHE A 378 12.75 -14.20 1.10
CA PHE A 378 12.15 -15.40 0.53
C PHE A 378 12.28 -15.40 -0.97
N GLN A 379 12.63 -16.54 -1.55
CA GLN A 379 12.48 -16.80 -2.97
C GLN A 379 11.03 -17.23 -3.24
N ILE A 380 10.44 -16.68 -4.30
CA ILE A 380 9.13 -17.09 -4.80
C ILE A 380 9.35 -18.18 -5.86
N GLY A 381 8.84 -19.40 -5.61
CA GLY A 381 8.92 -20.51 -6.51
C GLY A 381 7.96 -20.40 -7.71
N ALA A 382 8.15 -21.25 -8.70
CA ALA A 382 7.23 -21.35 -9.86
C ALA A 382 5.81 -21.78 -9.44
N ASP A 383 5.70 -22.49 -8.33
CA ASP A 383 4.46 -22.88 -7.65
C ASP A 383 3.87 -21.73 -6.79
N ARG A 384 4.53 -20.59 -6.80
CA ARG A 384 4.18 -19.37 -6.02
C ARG A 384 4.43 -19.49 -4.51
N MET A 385 4.89 -20.66 -4.04
CA MET A 385 5.25 -20.86 -2.64
C MET A 385 6.57 -20.16 -2.31
N LEU A 386 6.77 -19.89 -1.03
CA LEU A 386 7.93 -19.18 -0.53
C LEU A 386 8.96 -20.14 0.04
N THR A 387 10.22 -19.86 -0.22
CA THR A 387 11.35 -20.55 0.44
C THR A 387 12.26 -19.49 1.03
N GLU A 388 12.42 -19.48 2.36
CA GLU A 388 13.35 -18.54 3.01
C GLU A 388 14.79 -18.88 2.62
N LEU A 389 15.57 -17.89 2.24
CA LEU A 389 16.98 -18.10 1.85
C LEU A 389 17.77 -18.74 3.00
N SER A 390 18.88 -19.41 2.65
CA SER A 390 19.73 -20.14 3.59
C SER A 390 20.22 -19.27 4.76
N ALA A 391 20.60 -19.91 5.87
CA ALA A 391 21.22 -19.25 7.00
C ALA A 391 22.47 -18.47 6.58
N GLY A 392 22.58 -17.23 7.04
CA GLY A 392 23.62 -16.29 6.59
C GLY A 392 23.16 -15.33 5.48
N HIS A 393 22.06 -15.66 4.78
CA HIS A 393 21.44 -14.80 3.78
C HIS A 393 20.03 -14.33 4.16
N SER A 394 19.41 -15.00 5.13
CA SER A 394 18.13 -14.61 5.74
C SER A 394 18.06 -15.17 7.16
N PRO A 395 17.54 -14.39 8.15
CA PRO A 395 17.30 -12.96 8.05
C PRO A 395 18.59 -12.15 8.04
N VAL A 396 18.56 -10.98 7.40
CA VAL A 396 19.66 -10.00 7.42
C VAL A 396 19.41 -9.03 8.57
N LYS A 397 20.35 -8.98 9.51
CA LYS A 397 20.30 -8.01 10.61
C LYS A 397 20.64 -6.62 10.10
N ILE A 398 19.88 -5.63 10.56
CA ILE A 398 20.17 -4.23 10.34
C ILE A 398 20.83 -3.60 11.57
N SER A 399 21.72 -2.64 11.32
CA SER A 399 22.74 -2.25 12.30
C SER A 399 22.22 -1.47 13.48
N THR A 400 21.05 -0.86 13.40
CA THR A 400 20.55 0.07 14.45
C THR A 400 19.03 0.11 14.51
N GLY A 401 18.51 0.50 15.67
CA GLY A 401 17.09 0.82 15.88
C GLY A 401 16.44 0.03 17.00
N GLN A 402 15.20 0.38 17.30
CA GLN A 402 14.37 -0.30 18.30
C GLN A 402 13.67 -1.52 17.68
N ASN A 403 13.13 -1.33 16.50
CA ASN A 403 12.48 -2.35 15.68
C ASN A 403 12.48 -1.88 14.22
N THR A 404 12.09 -2.76 13.32
CA THR A 404 11.84 -2.41 11.92
C THR A 404 10.35 -2.27 11.68
N THR A 405 9.95 -1.23 10.94
CA THR A 405 8.55 -1.06 10.59
C THR A 405 8.42 -0.40 9.22
N GLY A 406 7.38 -0.80 8.51
CA GLY A 406 7.20 -0.40 7.12
C GLY A 406 8.23 -1.03 6.19
N LEU A 407 7.81 -1.39 5.01
CA LEU A 407 8.65 -1.96 3.97
C LEU A 407 8.29 -1.35 2.62
N ALA A 408 9.28 -0.95 1.85
CA ALA A 408 9.10 -0.46 0.50
C ALA A 408 10.21 -0.96 -0.42
N VAL A 409 9.85 -1.47 -1.59
CA VAL A 409 10.77 -2.00 -2.60
C VAL A 409 10.79 -1.09 -3.83
N ASP A 410 12.01 -0.68 -4.26
CA ASP A 410 12.22 0.19 -5.42
C ASP A 410 12.29 -0.60 -6.75
#